data_11841edbf2bf8bc7dae81495a6efe569
#
_entry.id   11841edbf2bf8bc7dae81495a6efe569
#
_cell.length_a   1.000
_cell.length_b   1.000
_cell.length_c   1.000
_cell.angle_alpha   90.00
_cell.angle_beta   90.00
_cell.angle_gamma   90.00
#
_symmetry.space_group_name_H-M   'P 1'
#
loop_
_entity.id
_entity.type
_entity.pdbx_description
1 polymer ?
#
loop_
_entity_poly.entity_id
_entity_poly.type
_entity_poly.pdbx_seq_one_letter_code
_entity_poly.pdbx_strand_id
1 'polypeptide(L)'
;MISHSSAAILLGLELPFRIAHDQCLHLTVPRSRARPTQRGLHAHLGDLSDGETFLTGSLSVTSPARIVADLAEKLTLPELNVLLDSALSWVDEADCDEFTTESFNETLFRRSRFPGRGRIRKLTTLRARYLRARLAWSFPHSPWQSFLSALIADRYRTHVKVLSSDQIVIPAHNVILVQPWHVDDDRITAMNIAATITALRSFGWCAYSLSYLDLLSEKSVLSSYEKARNHANFNHLRELNQRN
;
A
#
# COMPACT_ATOMS: atom_id res chain seq x y z
N MET A 1 -18.34 -15.81 -11.23
CA MET A 1 -18.13 -14.42 -10.84
C MET A 1 -16.69 -14.02 -11.06
N ILE A 2 -16.44 -12.82 -11.58
CA ILE A 2 -15.09 -12.27 -11.72
C ILE A 2 -14.53 -11.97 -10.32
N SER A 3 -13.29 -12.37 -10.04
CA SER A 3 -12.69 -12.29 -8.70
C SER A 3 -11.18 -12.03 -8.73
N HIS A 4 -10.55 -11.93 -7.56
CA HIS A 4 -9.09 -11.78 -7.40
C HIS A 4 -8.53 -10.60 -8.23
N SER A 5 -7.41 -10.83 -8.95
CA SER A 5 -6.76 -9.80 -9.78
C SER A 5 -7.65 -9.28 -10.89
N SER A 6 -8.46 -10.16 -11.54
CA SER A 6 -9.35 -9.72 -12.61
C SER A 6 -10.46 -8.79 -12.13
N ALA A 7 -10.98 -9.02 -10.94
CA ALA A 7 -11.95 -8.10 -10.32
C ALA A 7 -11.27 -6.79 -9.90
N ALA A 8 -10.08 -6.85 -9.33
CA ALA A 8 -9.32 -5.67 -8.96
C ALA A 8 -9.02 -4.77 -10.18
N ILE A 9 -8.58 -5.36 -11.29
CA ILE A 9 -8.32 -4.63 -12.55
C ILE A 9 -9.61 -3.99 -13.08
N LEU A 10 -10.72 -4.75 -13.08
CA LEU A 10 -12.01 -4.24 -13.56
C LEU A 10 -12.52 -3.04 -12.76
N LEU A 11 -12.24 -3.01 -11.45
CA LEU A 11 -12.61 -1.92 -10.54
C LEU A 11 -11.57 -0.79 -10.49
N GLY A 12 -10.48 -0.88 -11.24
CA GLY A 12 -9.40 0.11 -11.20
C GLY A 12 -8.62 0.13 -9.88
N LEU A 13 -8.63 -0.97 -9.11
CA LEU A 13 -7.86 -1.05 -7.88
C LEU A 13 -6.37 -1.22 -8.17
N GLU A 14 -5.53 -0.54 -7.39
CA GLU A 14 -4.08 -0.62 -7.54
C GLU A 14 -3.54 -2.00 -7.17
N LEU A 15 -2.81 -2.59 -8.10
CA LEU A 15 -2.17 -3.90 -7.97
C LEU A 15 -0.68 -3.80 -8.27
N PRO A 16 0.16 -4.66 -7.62
CA PRO A 16 1.54 -4.83 -8.03
C PRO A 16 1.63 -5.34 -9.46
N PHE A 17 2.64 -4.85 -10.21
CA PHE A 17 2.86 -5.21 -11.61
C PHE A 17 2.77 -6.72 -11.89
N ARG A 18 3.41 -7.56 -11.04
CA ARG A 18 3.41 -9.01 -11.18
C ARG A 18 2.02 -9.67 -11.07
N ILE A 19 1.07 -9.00 -10.43
CA ILE A 19 -0.32 -9.46 -10.27
C ILE A 19 -1.21 -8.84 -11.34
N ALA A 20 -1.00 -7.55 -11.66
CA ALA A 20 -1.77 -6.83 -12.69
C ALA A 20 -1.57 -7.41 -14.10
N HIS A 21 -0.39 -7.99 -14.38
CA HIS A 21 -0.05 -8.58 -15.68
C HIS A 21 -0.30 -10.09 -15.77
N ASP A 22 -1.02 -10.68 -14.81
CA ASP A 22 -1.50 -12.05 -14.96
C ASP A 22 -2.50 -12.12 -16.11
N GLN A 23 -2.16 -12.88 -17.15
CA GLN A 23 -2.98 -13.02 -18.36
C GLN A 23 -4.19 -13.93 -18.17
N CYS A 24 -4.37 -14.51 -16.99
CA CYS A 24 -5.49 -15.38 -16.68
C CYS A 24 -6.70 -14.60 -16.19
N LEU A 25 -7.87 -14.94 -16.67
CA LEU A 25 -9.12 -14.49 -16.09
C LEU A 25 -9.40 -15.27 -14.79
N HIS A 26 -9.46 -14.57 -13.68
CA HIS A 26 -9.75 -15.16 -12.37
C HIS A 26 -11.25 -15.13 -12.07
N LEU A 27 -11.82 -16.30 -11.80
CA LEU A 27 -13.22 -16.47 -11.43
C LEU A 27 -13.34 -17.22 -10.10
N THR A 28 -14.31 -16.83 -9.28
CA THR A 28 -14.77 -17.64 -8.15
C THR A 28 -16.05 -18.38 -8.54
N VAL A 29 -16.05 -19.68 -8.34
CA VAL A 29 -17.19 -20.57 -8.56
C VAL A 29 -17.58 -21.26 -7.26
N PRO A 30 -18.87 -21.51 -7.01
CA PRO A 30 -19.33 -22.23 -5.83
C PRO A 30 -18.68 -23.61 -5.72
N ARG A 31 -18.40 -24.06 -4.51
CA ARG A 31 -17.83 -25.41 -4.25
C ARG A 31 -18.71 -26.54 -4.73
N SER A 32 -20.01 -26.30 -4.84
CA SER A 32 -21.00 -27.27 -5.37
C SER A 32 -20.91 -27.47 -6.88
N ARG A 33 -20.13 -26.62 -7.59
CA ARG A 33 -19.98 -26.72 -9.05
C ARG A 33 -18.63 -27.30 -9.44
N ALA A 34 -18.62 -27.98 -10.59
CA ALA A 34 -17.35 -28.41 -11.18
C ALA A 34 -16.45 -27.23 -11.52
N ARG A 35 -15.17 -27.40 -11.27
CA ARG A 35 -14.15 -26.38 -11.61
C ARG A 35 -14.00 -26.31 -13.13
N PRO A 36 -14.28 -25.19 -13.79
CA PRO A 36 -14.01 -25.04 -15.21
C PRO A 36 -12.51 -25.12 -15.48
N THR A 37 -12.13 -25.89 -16.51
CA THR A 37 -10.76 -26.08 -16.97
C THR A 37 -10.62 -25.54 -18.38
N GLN A 38 -10.35 -24.25 -18.51
CA GLN A 38 -10.15 -23.60 -19.81
C GLN A 38 -8.81 -22.86 -19.80
N ARG A 39 -8.12 -22.87 -20.93
CA ARG A 39 -6.86 -22.11 -21.09
C ARG A 39 -7.14 -20.61 -20.90
N GLY A 40 -6.30 -19.94 -20.13
CA GLY A 40 -6.47 -18.51 -19.80
C GLY A 40 -7.52 -18.24 -18.71
N LEU A 41 -8.08 -19.29 -18.08
CA LEU A 41 -9.02 -19.20 -16.99
C LEU A 41 -8.44 -19.83 -15.71
N HIS A 42 -8.46 -19.08 -14.61
CA HIS A 42 -8.13 -19.59 -13.29
C HIS A 42 -9.38 -19.58 -12.39
N ALA A 43 -9.97 -20.74 -12.20
CA ALA A 43 -11.16 -20.89 -11.37
C ALA A 43 -10.78 -21.19 -9.91
N HIS A 44 -11.28 -20.38 -8.99
CA HIS A 44 -11.15 -20.56 -7.54
C HIS A 44 -12.46 -21.15 -7.00
N LEU A 45 -12.36 -22.20 -6.20
CA LEU A 45 -13.54 -22.76 -5.52
C LEU A 45 -13.78 -22.03 -4.21
N GLY A 46 -14.93 -21.41 -4.07
CA GLY A 46 -15.28 -20.68 -2.85
C GLY A 46 -16.75 -20.27 -2.85
N ASP A 47 -17.36 -20.36 -1.69
CA ASP A 47 -18.71 -19.86 -1.50
C ASP A 47 -18.64 -18.36 -1.18
N LEU A 48 -19.55 -17.60 -1.73
CA LEU A 48 -19.67 -16.17 -1.59
C LEU A 48 -20.94 -15.87 -0.81
N SER A 49 -20.81 -15.01 0.18
CA SER A 49 -21.91 -14.54 1.04
C SER A 49 -22.48 -13.22 0.51
N ASP A 50 -23.62 -12.82 1.06
CA ASP A 50 -24.20 -11.50 0.80
C ASP A 50 -23.18 -10.39 1.19
N GLY A 51 -23.09 -9.36 0.34
CA GLY A 51 -22.11 -8.28 0.46
C GLY A 51 -20.71 -8.60 -0.08
N GLU A 52 -20.43 -9.85 -0.47
CA GLU A 52 -19.16 -10.23 -1.12
C GLU A 52 -19.19 -10.10 -2.64
N THR A 53 -20.35 -9.74 -3.22
CA THR A 53 -20.58 -9.63 -4.67
C THR A 53 -21.50 -8.49 -5.01
N PHE A 54 -21.33 -7.92 -6.19
CA PHE A 54 -22.23 -6.91 -6.76
C PHE A 54 -22.21 -6.96 -8.29
N LEU A 55 -23.04 -6.17 -8.92
CA LEU A 55 -23.11 -6.05 -10.37
C LEU A 55 -22.42 -4.76 -10.82
N THR A 56 -21.49 -4.89 -11.77
CA THR A 56 -20.92 -3.77 -12.50
C THR A 56 -21.38 -3.90 -13.96
N GLY A 57 -22.38 -3.10 -14.34
CA GLY A 57 -23.11 -3.32 -15.58
C GLY A 57 -23.79 -4.70 -15.61
N SER A 58 -23.43 -5.54 -16.57
CA SER A 58 -23.94 -6.93 -16.68
C SER A 58 -23.01 -7.97 -16.03
N LEU A 59 -21.90 -7.56 -15.46
CA LEU A 59 -20.88 -8.46 -14.90
C LEU A 59 -21.07 -8.62 -13.40
N SER A 60 -21.06 -9.87 -12.93
CA SER A 60 -21.04 -10.19 -11.51
C SER A 60 -19.59 -10.26 -11.02
N VAL A 61 -19.25 -9.41 -10.04
CA VAL A 61 -17.88 -9.16 -9.56
C VAL A 61 -17.84 -9.34 -8.04
N THR A 62 -16.70 -9.76 -7.50
CA THR A 62 -16.50 -9.78 -6.05
C THR A 62 -16.26 -8.35 -5.52
N SER A 63 -16.77 -8.07 -4.33
CA SER A 63 -16.63 -6.75 -3.68
C SER A 63 -15.17 -6.40 -3.36
N PRO A 64 -14.83 -5.09 -3.23
CA PRO A 64 -13.47 -4.67 -2.88
C PRO A 64 -12.93 -5.33 -1.61
N ALA A 65 -13.75 -5.48 -0.57
CA ALA A 65 -13.36 -6.19 0.66
C ALA A 65 -13.02 -7.66 0.39
N ARG A 66 -13.78 -8.31 -0.49
CA ARG A 66 -13.52 -9.70 -0.87
C ARG A 66 -12.26 -9.83 -1.70
N ILE A 67 -12.00 -8.91 -2.62
CA ILE A 67 -10.76 -8.86 -3.42
C ILE A 67 -9.53 -8.75 -2.50
N VAL A 68 -9.57 -7.86 -1.50
CA VAL A 68 -8.50 -7.72 -0.50
C VAL A 68 -8.26 -9.03 0.24
N ALA A 69 -9.33 -9.72 0.67
CA ALA A 69 -9.23 -11.00 1.36
C ALA A 69 -8.62 -12.09 0.47
N ASP A 70 -9.05 -12.17 -0.80
CA ASP A 70 -8.61 -13.19 -1.75
C ASP A 70 -7.13 -13.02 -2.15
N LEU A 71 -6.62 -11.79 -2.19
CA LEU A 71 -5.24 -11.49 -2.57
C LEU A 71 -4.28 -11.39 -1.37
N ALA A 72 -4.78 -11.33 -0.15
CA ALA A 72 -3.99 -11.06 1.06
C ALA A 72 -2.82 -12.04 1.28
N GLU A 73 -2.95 -13.30 0.87
CA GLU A 73 -1.87 -14.30 1.00
C GLU A 73 -0.76 -14.10 -0.04
N LYS A 74 -1.12 -13.64 -1.23
CA LYS A 74 -0.21 -13.52 -2.38
C LYS A 74 0.61 -12.22 -2.36
N LEU A 75 0.16 -11.22 -1.62
CA LEU A 75 0.78 -9.90 -1.55
C LEU A 75 1.75 -9.81 -0.38
N THR A 76 2.83 -9.06 -0.55
CA THR A 76 3.65 -8.61 0.58
C THR A 76 2.86 -7.64 1.44
N LEU A 77 3.33 -7.33 2.65
CA LEU A 77 2.59 -6.41 3.53
C LEU A 77 2.44 -4.99 2.93
N PRO A 78 3.49 -4.40 2.33
CA PRO A 78 3.36 -3.13 1.61
C PRO A 78 2.38 -3.17 0.44
N GLU A 79 2.45 -4.19 -0.41
CA GLU A 79 1.53 -4.36 -1.54
C GLU A 79 0.08 -4.53 -1.08
N LEU A 80 -0.14 -5.28 0.00
CA LEU A 80 -1.47 -5.45 0.58
C LEU A 80 -2.00 -4.13 1.16
N ASN A 81 -1.13 -3.26 1.71
CA ASN A 81 -1.54 -1.93 2.15
C ASN A 81 -1.99 -1.06 0.97
N VAL A 82 -1.26 -1.10 -0.15
CA VAL A 82 -1.63 -0.38 -1.37
C VAL A 82 -3.01 -0.81 -1.87
N LEU A 83 -3.24 -2.11 -1.98
CA LEU A 83 -4.54 -2.64 -2.38
C LEU A 83 -5.65 -2.27 -1.39
N LEU A 84 -5.37 -2.33 -0.08
CA LEU A 84 -6.35 -1.97 0.95
C LEU A 84 -6.72 -0.48 0.89
N ASP A 85 -5.74 0.41 0.69
CA ASP A 85 -5.99 1.85 0.55
C ASP A 85 -6.78 2.15 -0.72
N SER A 86 -6.40 1.54 -1.84
CA SER A 86 -7.12 1.69 -3.11
C SER A 86 -8.57 1.18 -3.01
N ALA A 87 -8.78 0.05 -2.34
CA ALA A 87 -10.12 -0.50 -2.12
C ALA A 87 -10.99 0.40 -1.22
N LEU A 88 -10.40 1.03 -0.20
CA LEU A 88 -11.11 1.98 0.66
C LEU A 88 -11.43 3.29 -0.08
N SER A 89 -10.49 3.83 -0.88
CA SER A 89 -10.75 5.00 -1.72
C SER A 89 -11.88 4.72 -2.72
N TRP A 90 -11.89 3.55 -3.33
CA TRP A 90 -12.97 3.15 -4.23
C TRP A 90 -14.33 3.13 -3.52
N VAL A 91 -14.38 2.62 -2.26
CA VAL A 91 -15.62 2.62 -1.45
C VAL A 91 -16.08 4.04 -1.14
N ASP A 92 -15.16 4.93 -0.76
CA ASP A 92 -15.48 6.33 -0.45
C ASP A 92 -15.95 7.12 -1.70
N GLU A 93 -15.42 6.78 -2.89
CA GLU A 93 -15.78 7.41 -4.16
C GLU A 93 -17.08 6.87 -4.79
N ALA A 94 -17.47 5.64 -4.42
CA ALA A 94 -18.63 4.97 -5.01
C ALA A 94 -19.97 5.67 -4.70
N ASP A 95 -20.01 6.55 -3.70
CA ASP A 95 -21.19 7.32 -3.26
C ASP A 95 -22.47 6.45 -3.22
N CYS A 96 -22.34 5.25 -2.66
CA CYS A 96 -23.39 4.23 -2.65
C CYS A 96 -23.59 3.69 -1.23
N ASP A 97 -24.82 3.70 -0.74
CA ASP A 97 -25.17 3.23 0.60
C ASP A 97 -24.77 1.78 0.89
N GLU A 98 -24.62 0.94 -0.14
CA GLU A 98 -24.18 -0.44 0.00
C GLU A 98 -22.67 -0.56 0.30
N PHE A 99 -21.88 0.45 -0.09
CA PHE A 99 -20.42 0.44 0.05
C PHE A 99 -19.97 1.53 1.03
N THR A 100 -20.07 1.23 2.30
CA THR A 100 -19.51 2.07 3.37
C THR A 100 -18.24 1.46 3.93
N THR A 101 -17.40 2.26 4.57
CA THR A 101 -16.22 1.77 5.29
C THR A 101 -16.61 0.73 6.36
N GLU A 102 -17.78 0.87 6.98
CA GLU A 102 -18.32 -0.08 7.95
C GLU A 102 -18.67 -1.41 7.29
N SER A 103 -19.42 -1.37 6.17
CA SER A 103 -19.80 -2.59 5.43
C SER A 103 -18.57 -3.29 4.82
N PHE A 104 -17.57 -2.53 4.39
CA PHE A 104 -16.28 -3.05 3.94
C PHE A 104 -15.57 -3.81 5.07
N ASN A 105 -15.43 -3.22 6.25
CA ASN A 105 -14.79 -3.84 7.40
C ASN A 105 -15.57 -5.07 7.86
N GLU A 106 -16.89 -4.98 7.93
CA GLU A 106 -17.74 -6.11 8.29
C GLU A 106 -17.54 -7.28 7.32
N THR A 107 -17.60 -7.04 6.01
CA THR A 107 -17.39 -8.05 4.98
C THR A 107 -15.99 -8.65 5.06
N LEU A 108 -14.96 -7.81 5.24
CA LEU A 108 -13.57 -8.25 5.34
C LEU A 108 -13.32 -9.16 6.55
N PHE A 109 -13.97 -8.90 7.69
CA PHE A 109 -13.75 -9.64 8.93
C PHE A 109 -14.83 -10.67 9.27
N ARG A 110 -15.93 -10.73 8.51
CA ARG A 110 -17.00 -11.73 8.67
C ARG A 110 -16.46 -13.16 8.62
N ARG A 111 -15.53 -13.43 7.73
CA ARG A 111 -14.86 -14.73 7.66
C ARG A 111 -13.86 -14.87 8.80
N SER A 112 -14.11 -15.82 9.70
CA SER A 112 -13.23 -16.08 10.84
C SER A 112 -11.85 -16.60 10.43
N ARG A 113 -11.75 -17.27 9.28
CA ARG A 113 -10.51 -17.90 8.79
C ARG A 113 -10.37 -17.76 7.29
N PHE A 114 -9.31 -17.08 6.85
CA PHE A 114 -8.83 -17.07 5.46
C PHE A 114 -7.32 -16.81 5.44
N PRO A 115 -6.61 -17.28 4.39
CA PRO A 115 -5.18 -17.00 4.22
C PRO A 115 -4.92 -15.49 4.18
N GLY A 116 -3.87 -15.02 4.87
CA GLY A 116 -3.54 -13.58 4.90
C GLY A 116 -4.30 -12.73 5.92
N ARG A 117 -5.30 -13.25 6.64
CA ARG A 117 -6.05 -12.49 7.67
C ARG A 117 -5.17 -11.83 8.73
N GLY A 118 -4.10 -12.51 9.16
CA GLY A 118 -3.14 -11.96 10.12
C GLY A 118 -2.41 -10.72 9.58
N ARG A 119 -2.12 -10.68 8.29
CA ARG A 119 -1.49 -9.53 7.62
C ARG A 119 -2.44 -8.34 7.56
N ILE A 120 -3.71 -8.56 7.19
CA ILE A 120 -4.74 -7.52 7.19
C ILE A 120 -4.92 -6.94 8.60
N ARG A 121 -5.02 -7.79 9.63
CA ARG A 121 -5.13 -7.34 11.02
C ARG A 121 -3.91 -6.51 11.45
N LYS A 122 -2.70 -6.89 11.04
CA LYS A 122 -1.49 -6.12 11.30
C LYS A 122 -1.58 -4.74 10.66
N LEU A 123 -1.99 -4.64 9.39
CA LEU A 123 -2.15 -3.37 8.68
C LEU A 123 -3.22 -2.49 9.30
N THR A 124 -4.39 -3.02 9.61
CA THR A 124 -5.47 -2.23 10.24
C THR A 124 -5.05 -1.69 11.60
N THR A 125 -4.24 -2.44 12.37
CA THR A 125 -3.68 -1.98 13.64
C THR A 125 -2.66 -0.85 13.42
N LEU A 126 -1.75 -0.98 12.46
CA LEU A 126 -0.78 0.06 12.10
C LEU A 126 -1.48 1.32 11.62
N ARG A 127 -2.47 1.18 10.74
CA ARG A 127 -3.28 2.31 10.23
C ARG A 127 -4.02 3.02 11.36
N ALA A 128 -4.66 2.30 12.26
CA ALA A 128 -5.38 2.90 13.39
C ALA A 128 -4.44 3.70 14.31
N ARG A 129 -3.19 3.26 14.50
CA ARG A 129 -2.18 4.00 15.24
C ARG A 129 -1.73 5.25 14.48
N TYR A 130 -1.51 5.12 13.18
CA TYR A 130 -1.12 6.21 12.30
C TYR A 130 -2.21 7.27 12.17
N LEU A 131 -3.46 6.88 11.95
CA LEU A 131 -4.60 7.82 11.85
C LEU A 131 -4.80 8.61 13.14
N ARG A 132 -4.59 8.01 14.31
CA ARG A 132 -4.61 8.75 15.58
C ARG A 132 -3.52 9.81 15.69
N ALA A 133 -2.34 9.57 15.07
CA ALA A 133 -1.27 10.55 14.99
C ALA A 133 -1.51 11.61 13.90
N ARG A 134 -2.39 11.32 12.93
CA ARG A 134 -2.60 12.08 11.69
C ARG A 134 -3.69 13.16 11.77
N LEU A 135 -4.44 13.31 12.84
CA LEU A 135 -5.58 14.28 12.95
C LEU A 135 -5.24 15.74 12.59
N ALA A 136 -4.03 16.02 12.06
CA ALA A 136 -3.56 17.34 11.65
C ALA A 136 -3.22 17.50 10.14
N TRP A 137 -3.49 16.54 9.24
CA TRP A 137 -2.92 16.57 7.88
C TRP A 137 -3.96 16.41 6.78
N SER A 138 -3.97 17.39 5.86
CA SER A 138 -4.98 17.57 4.79
C SER A 138 -4.45 17.34 3.36
N PHE A 139 -3.51 16.40 3.14
CA PHE A 139 -3.03 16.11 1.79
C PHE A 139 -3.40 14.69 1.33
N PRO A 140 -3.73 14.51 0.04
CA PRO A 140 -3.92 13.19 -0.53
C PRO A 140 -2.61 12.42 -0.41
N HIS A 141 -2.65 11.29 0.27
CA HIS A 141 -1.49 10.44 0.50
C HIS A 141 -1.53 9.27 -0.43
N SER A 142 -0.38 8.96 -0.96
CA SER A 142 -0.22 7.70 -1.61
C SER A 142 -0.37 6.55 -0.62
N PRO A 143 -0.92 5.40 -1.05
CA PRO A 143 -0.97 4.20 -0.25
C PRO A 143 0.39 3.79 0.32
N TRP A 144 1.46 4.00 -0.46
CA TRP A 144 2.84 3.75 -0.03
C TRP A 144 3.31 4.68 1.08
N GLN A 145 2.97 5.95 0.99
CA GLN A 145 3.29 6.94 2.04
C GLN A 145 2.56 6.62 3.35
N SER A 146 1.31 6.19 3.27
CA SER A 146 0.55 5.75 4.43
C SER A 146 1.24 4.58 5.12
N PHE A 147 1.70 3.60 4.35
CA PHE A 147 2.43 2.44 4.87
C PHE A 147 3.78 2.83 5.50
N LEU A 148 4.62 3.58 4.77
CA LEU A 148 5.93 4.03 5.23
C LEU A 148 5.80 4.86 6.52
N SER A 149 4.88 5.80 6.53
CA SER A 149 4.65 6.68 7.68
C SER A 149 4.19 5.89 8.90
N ALA A 150 3.26 4.95 8.71
CA ALA A 150 2.78 4.10 9.79
C ALA A 150 3.90 3.20 10.34
N LEU A 151 4.70 2.60 9.46
CA LEU A 151 5.78 1.70 9.85
C LEU A 151 6.89 2.42 10.63
N ILE A 152 7.32 3.59 10.14
CA ILE A 152 8.37 4.40 10.77
C ILE A 152 7.87 4.98 12.09
N ALA A 153 6.66 5.54 12.12
CA ALA A 153 6.07 6.10 13.33
C ALA A 153 5.87 5.05 14.43
N ASP A 154 5.42 3.84 14.08
CA ASP A 154 5.23 2.75 15.06
C ASP A 154 6.57 2.25 15.59
N ARG A 155 7.54 2.01 14.71
CA ARG A 155 8.84 1.43 15.08
C ARG A 155 9.72 2.36 15.91
N TYR A 156 9.78 3.64 15.55
CA TYR A 156 10.68 4.61 16.16
C TYR A 156 9.99 5.61 17.09
N ARG A 157 8.66 5.50 17.24
CA ARG A 157 7.83 6.43 18.04
C ARG A 157 8.09 7.89 17.69
N THR A 158 8.28 8.16 16.41
CA THR A 158 8.61 9.48 15.88
C THR A 158 7.48 10.04 15.03
N HIS A 159 7.45 11.35 14.89
CA HIS A 159 6.50 12.03 14.04
C HIS A 159 6.97 11.98 12.58
N VAL A 160 6.08 11.60 11.68
CA VAL A 160 6.33 11.56 10.24
C VAL A 160 5.40 12.52 9.54
N LYS A 161 5.94 13.35 8.66
CA LYS A 161 5.19 14.32 7.86
C LYS A 161 5.26 13.96 6.38
N VAL A 162 4.16 14.15 5.67
CA VAL A 162 4.15 14.07 4.21
C VAL A 162 4.29 15.49 3.66
N LEU A 163 5.27 15.72 2.79
CA LEU A 163 5.50 17.02 2.15
C LEU A 163 4.84 17.11 0.78
N SER A 164 4.89 16.03 0.00
CA SER A 164 4.34 15.94 -1.34
C SER A 164 3.95 14.50 -1.64
N SER A 165 3.44 14.24 -2.83
CA SER A 165 3.06 12.90 -3.28
C SER A 165 4.20 11.87 -3.21
N ASP A 166 5.44 12.31 -3.28
CA ASP A 166 6.64 11.48 -3.35
C ASP A 166 7.61 11.64 -2.17
N GLN A 167 7.29 12.49 -1.17
CA GLN A 167 8.22 12.84 -0.09
C GLN A 167 7.60 12.71 1.28
N ILE A 168 8.28 11.99 2.17
CA ILE A 168 7.98 11.96 3.60
C ILE A 168 9.17 12.48 4.40
N VAL A 169 8.88 13.25 5.45
CA VAL A 169 9.83 13.88 6.33
C VAL A 169 9.73 13.33 7.73
N ILE A 170 10.87 13.09 8.33
CA ILE A 170 11.03 12.72 9.73
C ILE A 170 11.84 13.83 10.42
N PRO A 171 11.18 14.92 10.90
CA PRO A 171 11.87 16.10 11.39
C PRO A 171 12.80 15.83 12.55
N ALA A 172 12.39 14.98 13.48
CA ALA A 172 13.18 14.62 14.66
C ALA A 172 14.54 13.98 14.33
N HIS A 173 14.68 13.44 13.11
CA HIS A 173 15.91 12.79 12.66
C HIS A 173 16.57 13.50 11.48
N ASN A 174 16.06 14.65 11.06
CA ASN A 174 16.51 15.39 9.88
C ASN A 174 16.60 14.54 8.61
N VAL A 175 15.64 13.62 8.42
CA VAL A 175 15.61 12.69 7.29
C VAL A 175 14.42 13.00 6.39
N ILE A 176 14.67 12.99 5.08
CA ILE A 176 13.63 12.98 4.05
C ILE A 176 13.80 11.71 3.22
N LEU A 177 12.70 10.97 3.06
CA LEU A 177 12.62 9.84 2.15
C LEU A 177 11.86 10.27 0.90
N VAL A 178 12.48 10.09 -0.25
CA VAL A 178 11.91 10.38 -1.57
C VAL A 178 11.56 9.05 -2.22
N GLN A 179 10.32 8.92 -2.65
CA GLN A 179 9.81 7.71 -3.27
C GLN A 179 9.29 8.01 -4.66
N PRO A 180 9.88 7.45 -5.72
CA PRO A 180 9.33 7.55 -7.05
C PRO A 180 8.02 6.76 -7.16
N TRP A 181 6.98 7.40 -7.68
CA TRP A 181 5.65 6.79 -7.84
C TRP A 181 5.53 5.81 -8.97
N HIS A 182 6.29 6.04 -10.03
CA HIS A 182 6.19 5.26 -11.24
C HIS A 182 7.43 4.40 -11.41
N VAL A 183 7.19 3.12 -11.64
CA VAL A 183 8.21 2.12 -12.01
C VAL A 183 8.62 2.30 -13.47
N ASP A 184 8.25 3.41 -14.11
CA ASP A 184 8.75 3.72 -15.42
C ASP A 184 10.25 3.94 -15.29
N ASP A 185 10.99 3.01 -15.87
CA ASP A 185 12.45 2.95 -15.96
C ASP A 185 12.99 4.10 -16.82
N ASP A 186 12.35 5.27 -16.67
CA ASP A 186 12.64 6.45 -17.45
C ASP A 186 13.83 7.17 -16.80
N ARG A 187 14.89 7.33 -17.59
CA ARG A 187 16.06 8.13 -17.25
C ARG A 187 15.68 9.51 -16.70
N ILE A 188 14.59 10.10 -17.19
CA ILE A 188 14.10 11.41 -16.79
C ILE A 188 13.63 11.37 -15.32
N THR A 189 12.89 10.34 -14.92
CA THR A 189 12.45 10.16 -13.54
C THR A 189 13.64 9.98 -12.59
N ALA A 190 14.63 9.16 -12.96
CA ALA A 190 15.84 8.97 -12.16
C ALA A 190 16.66 10.28 -12.03
N MET A 191 16.77 11.08 -13.09
CA MET A 191 17.43 12.38 -13.06
C MET A 191 16.70 13.38 -12.16
N ASN A 192 15.37 13.43 -12.23
CA ASN A 192 14.55 14.30 -11.40
C ASN A 192 14.68 13.96 -9.91
N ILE A 193 14.70 12.66 -9.57
CA ILE A 193 14.91 12.19 -8.20
C ILE A 193 16.30 12.58 -7.70
N ALA A 194 17.35 12.39 -8.51
CA ALA A 194 18.71 12.76 -8.16
C ALA A 194 18.85 14.28 -7.94
N ALA A 195 18.22 15.10 -8.80
CA ALA A 195 18.18 16.54 -8.66
C ALA A 195 17.44 16.96 -7.36
N THR A 196 16.29 16.35 -7.09
CA THR A 196 15.52 16.59 -5.87
C THR A 196 16.34 16.25 -4.62
N ILE A 197 16.98 15.08 -4.58
CA ILE A 197 17.83 14.67 -3.46
C ILE A 197 19.00 15.63 -3.27
N THR A 198 19.62 16.07 -4.38
CA THR A 198 20.74 17.03 -4.32
C THR A 198 20.28 18.37 -3.77
N ALA A 199 19.13 18.87 -4.21
CA ALA A 199 18.54 20.09 -3.70
C ALA A 199 18.22 20.00 -2.19
N LEU A 200 17.57 18.90 -1.76
CA LEU A 200 17.25 18.71 -0.35
C LEU A 200 18.50 18.63 0.53
N ARG A 201 19.56 17.99 0.05
CA ARG A 201 20.84 17.94 0.75
C ARG A 201 21.52 19.30 0.86
N SER A 202 21.38 20.17 -0.14
CA SER A 202 21.92 21.55 -0.07
C SER A 202 21.22 22.41 1.00
N PHE A 203 19.98 22.05 1.38
CA PHE A 203 19.24 22.63 2.50
C PHE A 203 19.51 21.96 3.86
N GLY A 204 20.50 21.07 3.93
CA GLY A 204 20.91 20.40 5.18
C GLY A 204 20.11 19.17 5.55
N TRP A 205 19.21 18.67 4.68
CA TRP A 205 18.46 17.45 4.92
C TRP A 205 19.25 16.21 4.54
N CYS A 206 19.13 15.15 5.31
CA CYS A 206 19.54 13.81 4.88
C CYS A 206 18.48 13.19 3.99
N ALA A 207 18.60 13.42 2.69
CA ALA A 207 17.65 12.93 1.70
C ALA A 207 18.11 11.60 1.08
N TYR A 208 17.18 10.60 1.05
CA TYR A 208 17.39 9.28 0.49
C TYR A 208 16.21 8.88 -0.40
N SER A 209 16.50 8.25 -1.55
CA SER A 209 15.45 7.61 -2.33
C SER A 209 15.19 6.18 -1.84
N LEU A 210 13.92 5.79 -1.89
CA LEU A 210 13.49 4.40 -1.75
C LEU A 210 13.13 3.88 -3.14
N SER A 211 13.70 2.75 -3.53
CA SER A 211 13.30 2.05 -4.73
C SER A 211 12.01 1.27 -4.49
N TYR A 212 11.34 0.87 -5.57
CA TYR A 212 10.20 -0.05 -5.46
C TYR A 212 10.58 -1.34 -4.74
N LEU A 213 11.78 -1.87 -4.96
CA LEU A 213 12.25 -3.09 -4.29
C LEU A 213 12.43 -2.89 -2.78
N ASP A 214 12.81 -1.70 -2.33
CA ASP A 214 12.88 -1.39 -0.91
C ASP A 214 11.49 -1.44 -0.26
N LEU A 215 10.45 -1.06 -1.01
CA LEU A 215 9.09 -1.02 -0.53
C LEU A 215 8.41 -2.39 -0.40
N LEU A 216 8.95 -3.42 -1.04
CA LEU A 216 8.40 -4.78 -0.98
C LEU A 216 8.58 -5.47 0.37
N SER A 217 9.42 -4.95 1.26
CA SER A 217 9.76 -5.57 2.54
C SER A 217 9.88 -4.53 3.65
N GLU A 218 9.17 -4.76 4.76
CA GLU A 218 9.33 -3.95 5.97
C GLU A 218 10.81 -3.84 6.40
N LYS A 219 11.55 -4.94 6.32
CA LYS A 219 12.96 -5.01 6.69
C LYS A 219 13.80 -4.10 5.80
N SER A 220 13.56 -4.08 4.49
CA SER A 220 14.28 -3.22 3.54
C SER A 220 13.99 -1.74 3.81
N VAL A 221 12.73 -1.38 3.99
CA VAL A 221 12.32 0.00 4.35
C VAL A 221 13.02 0.47 5.63
N LEU A 222 12.94 -0.35 6.70
CA LEU A 222 13.56 0.01 7.97
C LEU A 222 15.08 0.11 7.87
N SER A 223 15.73 -0.80 7.12
CA SER A 223 17.17 -0.74 6.87
C SER A 223 17.58 0.52 6.12
N SER A 224 16.84 0.91 5.08
CA SER A 224 17.10 2.13 4.32
C SER A 224 16.89 3.38 5.17
N TYR A 225 15.85 3.39 5.99
CA TYR A 225 15.63 4.47 6.94
C TYR A 225 16.74 4.56 8.01
N GLU A 226 17.19 3.43 8.57
CA GLU A 226 18.28 3.40 9.55
C GLU A 226 19.59 3.93 8.97
N LYS A 227 19.90 3.59 7.72
CA LYS A 227 21.06 4.16 7.01
C LYS A 227 20.96 5.68 6.90
N ALA A 228 19.78 6.20 6.51
CA ALA A 228 19.53 7.62 6.40
C ALA A 228 19.68 8.33 7.76
N ARG A 229 19.11 7.77 8.81
CA ARG A 229 19.17 8.29 10.18
C ARG A 229 20.62 8.30 10.73
N ASN A 230 21.36 7.22 10.52
CA ASN A 230 22.76 7.14 10.97
C ASN A 230 23.63 8.16 10.25
N HIS A 231 23.39 8.40 8.98
CA HIS A 231 24.09 9.43 8.21
C HIS A 231 23.74 10.83 8.72
N ALA A 232 22.47 11.10 9.03
CA ALA A 232 22.05 12.37 9.63
C ALA A 232 22.75 12.63 10.95
N ASN A 233 22.79 11.64 11.84
CA ASN A 233 23.48 11.74 13.13
C ASN A 233 24.99 12.00 12.96
N PHE A 234 25.63 11.32 12.01
CA PHE A 234 27.05 11.51 11.72
C PHE A 234 27.36 12.93 11.24
N ASN A 235 26.55 13.46 10.33
CA ASN A 235 26.72 14.83 9.82
C ASN A 235 26.54 15.87 10.94
N HIS A 236 25.54 15.67 11.79
CA HIS A 236 25.32 16.55 12.95
C HIS A 236 26.50 16.57 13.92
N LEU A 237 27.06 15.41 14.24
CA LEU A 237 28.27 15.33 15.10
C LEU A 237 29.50 16.00 14.46
N ARG A 238 29.64 15.86 13.13
CA ARG A 238 30.75 16.54 12.41
C ARG A 238 30.63 18.06 12.44
N GLU A 239 29.40 18.56 12.27
CA GLU A 239 29.15 20.01 12.37
C GLU A 239 29.42 20.56 13.78
N LEU A 240 29.05 19.84 14.83
CA LEU A 240 29.34 20.21 16.22
C LEU A 240 30.84 20.26 16.48
N ASN A 241 31.61 19.29 15.97
CA ASN A 241 33.07 19.26 16.13
C ASN A 241 33.81 20.33 15.32
N GLN A 242 33.21 20.93 14.30
CA GLN A 242 33.78 22.02 13.52
C GLN A 242 33.49 23.40 14.13
N ARG A 243 32.54 23.50 15.06
CA ARG A 243 32.17 24.74 15.76
C ARG A 243 32.85 24.91 17.10
N ASN A 244 33.51 23.87 17.60
CA ASN A 244 34.38 23.87 18.77
C ASN A 244 35.86 23.95 18.37
#